data_8c881feed56949bcb9918ce0f0c70274
#
_entry.id   8c881feed56949bcb9918ce0f0c70274
#
_cell.length_a   1.000
_cell.length_b   1.000
_cell.length_c   1.000
_cell.angle_alpha   90.00
_cell.angle_beta   90.00
_cell.angle_gamma   90.00
#
_symmetry.space_group_name_H-M   'P 1'
#
loop_
_entity.id
_entity.type
_entity.pdbx_description
1 polymer ?
#
loop_
_entity_poly.entity_id
_entity_poly.type
_entity_poly.pdbx_seq_one_letter_code
_entity_poly.pdbx_strand_id
1 'polypeptide(L)'
;VKFTALSDASDVKIRAYIEGFKSEISDETSRFRIVEGNTYVKRFTLELPSSLDLDEFTEEELMLLVRFSARGMDSQEIEVPISVEKNQYSLNLLSIDRNEVVEAGSRLAVDVVVENNGFERLDNVYVRATIPGLGISQKVYVGDLESTRDAYDDDINDARERRIYLTLPRDAPAGNYDLEIEAYNHD
;
A
#
# COMPACT_ATOMS: atom_id res chain seq x y z
N VAL A 1 19.17 -9.54 -0.91
CA VAL A 1 20.37 -10.15 -0.36
C VAL A 1 21.40 -10.33 -1.46
N LYS A 2 22.64 -9.85 -1.24
CA LYS A 2 23.78 -10.02 -2.14
C LYS A 2 24.92 -10.70 -1.36
N PHE A 3 25.50 -11.76 -1.92
CA PHE A 3 26.59 -12.49 -1.28
C PHE A 3 27.53 -13.11 -2.31
N THR A 4 28.77 -13.38 -1.92
CA THR A 4 29.77 -14.10 -2.71
C THR A 4 30.01 -15.46 -2.09
N ALA A 5 29.98 -16.52 -2.88
CA ALA A 5 30.26 -17.88 -2.42
C ALA A 5 31.75 -18.08 -2.11
N LEU A 6 32.02 -18.56 -0.90
CA LEU A 6 33.40 -18.88 -0.46
C LEU A 6 33.76 -20.34 -0.74
N SER A 7 32.78 -21.17 -1.12
CA SER A 7 32.95 -22.56 -1.50
C SER A 7 31.78 -23.01 -2.37
N ASP A 8 31.95 -24.14 -3.08
CA ASP A 8 30.86 -24.77 -3.80
C ASP A 8 29.87 -25.37 -2.82
N ALA A 9 28.56 -25.15 -3.07
CA ALA A 9 27.50 -25.82 -2.33
C ALA A 9 26.29 -26.16 -3.21
N SER A 10 25.62 -27.26 -2.89
CA SER A 10 24.37 -27.68 -3.53
C SER A 10 23.20 -27.58 -2.57
N ASP A 11 21.98 -27.53 -3.13
CA ASP A 11 20.75 -27.44 -2.36
C ASP A 11 20.70 -26.23 -1.41
N VAL A 12 21.32 -25.11 -1.85
CA VAL A 12 21.30 -23.86 -1.08
C VAL A 12 19.88 -23.30 -1.09
N LYS A 13 19.38 -22.94 0.07
CA LYS A 13 18.11 -22.27 0.29
C LYS A 13 18.35 -21.07 1.19
N ILE A 14 17.79 -19.93 0.82
CA ILE A 14 17.83 -18.71 1.61
C ILE A 14 16.40 -18.38 1.99
N ARG A 15 16.19 -18.10 3.26
CA ARG A 15 14.91 -17.66 3.82
C ARG A 15 15.12 -16.32 4.50
N ALA A 16 14.28 -15.35 4.17
CA ALA A 16 14.17 -14.08 4.86
C ALA A 16 12.87 -14.08 5.66
N TYR A 17 12.90 -13.68 6.92
CA TYR A 17 11.73 -13.67 7.77
C TYR A 17 11.86 -12.63 8.89
N ILE A 18 10.71 -12.19 9.43
CA ILE A 18 10.63 -11.25 10.53
C ILE A 18 10.00 -11.97 11.71
N GLU A 19 10.65 -11.91 12.87
CA GLU A 19 10.14 -12.46 14.13
C GLU A 19 9.26 -11.44 14.84
N GLY A 20 8.45 -11.92 15.80
CA GLY A 20 7.62 -11.09 16.67
C GLY A 20 6.14 -11.02 16.27
N PHE A 21 5.73 -11.64 15.17
CA PHE A 21 4.33 -11.65 14.74
C PHE A 21 3.62 -12.96 15.04
N LYS A 22 2.28 -12.91 15.23
CA LYS A 22 1.43 -14.10 15.42
C LYS A 22 1.45 -15.02 14.21
N SER A 23 1.58 -14.46 13.01
CA SER A 23 1.75 -15.18 11.76
C SER A 23 3.15 -14.92 11.21
N GLU A 24 3.78 -15.96 10.69
CA GLU A 24 5.13 -15.86 10.16
C GLU A 24 5.17 -15.03 8.88
N ILE A 25 5.93 -13.94 8.89
CA ILE A 25 6.21 -13.12 7.71
C ILE A 25 7.52 -13.61 7.13
N SER A 26 7.45 -14.37 6.04
CA SER A 26 8.65 -14.95 5.43
C SER A 26 8.54 -15.11 3.92
N ASP A 27 9.69 -15.06 3.25
CA ASP A 27 9.85 -15.41 1.85
C ASP A 27 11.14 -16.23 1.68
N GLU A 28 11.15 -17.15 0.73
CA GLU A 28 12.26 -18.08 0.57
C GLU A 28 12.56 -18.37 -0.91
N THR A 29 13.83 -18.69 -1.19
CA THR A 29 14.21 -19.11 -2.52
C THR A 29 13.87 -20.60 -2.75
N SER A 30 13.65 -20.98 -4.01
CA SER A 30 13.85 -22.35 -4.40
C SER A 30 15.30 -22.79 -4.14
N ARG A 31 15.55 -24.09 -4.05
CA ARG A 31 16.90 -24.63 -3.88
C ARG A 31 17.74 -24.40 -5.14
N PHE A 32 18.98 -23.97 -4.95
CA PHE A 32 19.91 -23.71 -6.05
C PHE A 32 21.34 -24.12 -5.69
N ARG A 33 22.22 -24.10 -6.69
CA ARG A 33 23.65 -24.37 -6.52
C ARG A 33 24.42 -23.06 -6.51
N ILE A 34 25.45 -22.99 -5.68
CA ILE A 34 26.45 -21.91 -5.70
C ILE A 34 27.83 -22.46 -6.07
N VAL A 35 28.62 -21.61 -6.70
CA VAL A 35 30.00 -21.92 -7.13
C VAL A 35 30.90 -20.89 -6.48
N GLU A 36 32.03 -21.37 -5.95
CA GLU A 36 33.05 -20.55 -5.32
C GLU A 36 33.44 -19.35 -6.19
N GLY A 37 33.61 -18.20 -5.56
CA GLY A 37 34.01 -16.95 -6.21
C GLY A 37 32.89 -16.19 -6.92
N ASN A 38 31.72 -16.82 -7.15
CA ASN A 38 30.60 -16.16 -7.81
C ASN A 38 29.75 -15.34 -6.82
N THR A 39 29.29 -14.20 -7.33
CA THR A 39 28.38 -13.33 -6.58
C THR A 39 26.92 -13.58 -7.01
N TYR A 40 26.07 -13.75 -6.03
CA TYR A 40 24.63 -14.01 -6.20
C TYR A 40 23.81 -12.86 -5.62
N VAL A 41 22.68 -12.54 -6.29
CA VAL A 41 21.68 -11.58 -5.80
C VAL A 41 20.33 -12.29 -5.75
N LYS A 42 19.70 -12.27 -4.57
CA LYS A 42 18.35 -12.77 -4.35
C LYS A 42 17.48 -11.65 -3.80
N ARG A 43 16.27 -11.53 -4.33
CA ARG A 43 15.24 -10.58 -3.87
C ARG A 43 14.21 -11.34 -3.08
N PHE A 44 13.73 -10.72 -2.02
CA PHE A 44 12.67 -11.20 -1.15
C PHE A 44 11.62 -10.12 -1.04
N THR A 45 10.36 -10.52 -0.98
CA THR A 45 9.23 -9.62 -0.73
C THR A 45 8.55 -10.09 0.55
N LEU A 46 8.59 -9.25 1.57
CA LEU A 46 7.95 -9.49 2.85
C LEU A 46 6.82 -8.49 2.99
N GLU A 47 5.59 -8.98 3.09
CA GLU A 47 4.41 -8.15 3.25
C GLU A 47 4.09 -8.02 4.74
N LEU A 48 4.16 -6.80 5.25
CA LEU A 48 3.77 -6.49 6.61
C LEU A 48 2.25 -6.36 6.67
N PRO A 49 1.59 -6.92 7.70
CA PRO A 49 0.14 -6.72 7.88
C PRO A 49 -0.20 -5.24 8.04
N SER A 50 -1.27 -4.80 7.40
CA SER A 50 -1.79 -3.43 7.57
C SER A 50 -2.23 -3.14 9.01
N SER A 51 -2.69 -4.19 9.71
CA SER A 51 -3.12 -4.14 11.11
C SER A 51 -1.96 -4.23 12.11
N LEU A 52 -0.73 -3.94 11.68
CA LEU A 52 0.44 -3.98 12.54
C LEU A 52 0.30 -2.95 13.65
N ASP A 53 0.16 -3.39 14.88
CA ASP A 53 0.21 -2.53 16.06
C ASP A 53 1.68 -2.27 16.42
N LEU A 54 2.22 -1.15 15.92
CA LEU A 54 3.60 -0.76 16.17
C LEU A 54 3.84 -0.23 17.58
N ASP A 55 2.75 0.06 18.35
CA ASP A 55 2.87 0.50 19.75
C ASP A 55 3.33 -0.65 20.67
N GLU A 56 3.14 -1.89 20.24
CA GLU A 56 3.60 -3.09 20.97
C GLU A 56 5.06 -3.46 20.66
N PHE A 57 5.66 -2.85 19.63
CA PHE A 57 7.02 -3.16 19.21
C PHE A 57 7.90 -1.93 19.34
N THR A 58 8.98 -2.06 20.07
CA THR A 58 10.09 -1.11 20.01
C THR A 58 10.92 -1.40 18.76
N GLU A 59 11.62 -0.40 18.22
CA GLU A 59 12.51 -0.56 17.05
C GLU A 59 13.54 -1.70 17.23
N GLU A 60 13.88 -2.04 18.50
CA GLU A 60 14.83 -3.10 18.83
C GLU A 60 14.24 -4.52 18.69
N GLU A 61 12.91 -4.64 18.58
CA GLU A 61 12.23 -5.94 18.52
C GLU A 61 11.96 -6.42 17.08
N LEU A 62 12.04 -5.54 16.11
CA LEU A 62 11.87 -5.90 14.71
C LEU A 62 13.19 -6.23 14.06
N MET A 63 13.45 -7.53 13.91
CA MET A 63 14.64 -8.05 13.30
C MET A 63 14.29 -8.80 12.01
N LEU A 64 14.90 -8.39 10.91
CA LEU A 64 14.92 -9.17 9.70
C LEU A 64 16.02 -10.22 9.80
N LEU A 65 15.63 -11.48 9.80
CA LEU A 65 16.55 -12.61 9.82
C LEU A 65 16.69 -13.19 8.42
N VAL A 66 17.94 -13.43 8.04
CA VAL A 66 18.26 -14.07 6.76
C VAL A 66 19.04 -15.33 7.04
N ARG A 67 18.37 -16.48 6.84
CA ARG A 67 18.96 -17.80 7.08
C ARG A 67 19.41 -18.44 5.77
N PHE A 68 20.66 -18.86 5.77
CA PHE A 68 21.27 -19.65 4.70
C PHE A 68 21.35 -21.11 5.15
N SER A 69 20.89 -22.02 4.32
CA SER A 69 21.02 -23.46 4.52
C SER A 69 21.50 -24.13 3.26
N ALA A 70 22.36 -25.13 3.39
CA ALA A 70 22.86 -25.94 2.29
C ALA A 70 23.01 -27.40 2.72
N ARG A 71 23.05 -28.31 1.76
CA ARG A 71 23.18 -29.73 2.05
C ARG A 71 24.53 -30.04 2.69
N GLY A 72 24.50 -30.64 3.89
CA GLY A 72 25.71 -31.07 4.61
C GLY A 72 26.49 -29.92 5.26
N MET A 73 25.89 -28.74 5.39
CA MET A 73 26.46 -27.58 6.04
C MET A 73 25.54 -27.11 7.18
N ASP A 74 26.11 -26.54 8.22
CA ASP A 74 25.37 -25.87 9.25
C ASP A 74 24.70 -24.60 8.71
N SER A 75 23.46 -24.33 9.14
CA SER A 75 22.75 -23.12 8.77
C SER A 75 23.46 -21.89 9.37
N GLN A 76 23.55 -20.84 8.58
CA GLN A 76 24.01 -19.53 9.03
C GLN A 76 22.85 -18.55 9.00
N GLU A 77 22.80 -17.67 9.96
CA GLU A 77 21.78 -16.64 10.10
C GLU A 77 22.43 -15.27 10.30
N ILE A 78 21.83 -14.28 9.66
CA ILE A 78 22.24 -12.88 9.75
C ILE A 78 21.02 -12.11 10.24
N GLU A 79 21.20 -11.34 11.29
CA GLU A 79 20.20 -10.46 11.86
C GLU A 79 20.43 -9.03 11.37
N VAL A 80 19.36 -8.39 10.90
CA VAL A 80 19.37 -7.01 10.43
C VAL A 80 18.26 -6.26 11.13
N PRO A 81 18.55 -5.26 11.96
CA PRO A 81 17.51 -4.43 12.56
C PRO A 81 16.77 -3.66 11.47
N ILE A 82 15.44 -3.61 11.58
CA ILE A 82 14.58 -2.84 10.67
C ILE A 82 13.73 -1.89 11.48
N SER A 83 13.59 -0.66 10.97
CA SER A 83 12.62 0.30 11.45
C SER A 83 11.42 0.27 10.51
N VAL A 84 10.23 0.22 11.10
CA VAL A 84 8.96 0.25 10.36
C VAL A 84 8.21 1.51 10.77
N GLU A 85 7.92 2.35 9.80
CA GLU A 85 7.13 3.56 10.00
C GLU A 85 5.73 3.34 9.39
N LYS A 86 4.70 3.68 10.16
CA LYS A 86 3.34 3.79 9.63
C LYS A 86 3.10 5.22 9.16
N ASN A 87 2.44 5.36 8.02
CA ASN A 87 1.90 6.65 7.63
C ASN A 87 0.79 7.03 8.61
N GLN A 88 1.03 8.08 9.40
CA GLN A 88 0.04 8.61 10.34
C GLN A 88 -1.24 9.03 9.60
N TYR A 89 -1.08 9.68 8.46
CA TYR A 89 -2.17 10.19 7.64
C TYR A 89 -2.05 9.63 6.22
N SER A 90 -3.04 8.90 5.77
CA SER A 90 -3.07 8.33 4.42
C SER A 90 -4.50 8.18 3.91
N LEU A 91 -4.81 8.84 2.79
CA LEU A 91 -6.06 8.67 2.07
C LEU A 91 -5.84 7.81 0.84
N ASN A 92 -6.72 6.83 0.65
CA ASN A 92 -6.73 5.95 -0.50
C ASN A 92 -8.06 6.09 -1.25
N LEU A 93 -8.01 6.04 -2.57
CA LEU A 93 -9.18 5.95 -3.44
C LEU A 93 -9.39 4.49 -3.81
N LEU A 94 -10.34 3.82 -3.16
CA LEU A 94 -10.60 2.39 -3.37
C LEU A 94 -11.30 2.11 -4.69
N SER A 95 -12.23 2.98 -5.08
CA SER A 95 -12.94 2.85 -6.34
C SER A 95 -13.41 4.19 -6.88
N ILE A 96 -13.47 4.26 -8.21
CA ILE A 96 -14.06 5.37 -8.94
C ILE A 96 -14.97 4.76 -10.01
N ASP A 97 -16.28 5.02 -9.91
CA ASP A 97 -17.27 4.60 -10.90
C ASP A 97 -17.90 5.80 -11.59
N ARG A 98 -18.02 5.74 -12.89
CA ARG A 98 -18.56 6.82 -13.75
C ARG A 98 -19.05 6.32 -15.09
N ASN A 99 -19.91 7.08 -15.72
CA ASN A 99 -20.24 6.86 -17.13
C ASN A 99 -19.07 7.28 -18.02
N GLU A 100 -18.67 6.42 -18.95
CA GLU A 100 -17.59 6.70 -19.90
C GLU A 100 -17.98 7.71 -20.99
N VAL A 101 -19.28 7.74 -21.34
CA VAL A 101 -19.81 8.63 -22.37
C VAL A 101 -20.91 9.50 -21.77
N VAL A 102 -20.75 10.80 -21.93
CA VAL A 102 -21.67 11.81 -21.38
C VAL A 102 -21.91 12.90 -22.41
N GLU A 103 -23.16 13.33 -22.56
CA GLU A 103 -23.54 14.39 -23.51
C GLU A 103 -23.20 15.79 -22.98
N ALA A 104 -22.79 16.69 -23.89
CA ALA A 104 -22.57 18.10 -23.55
C ALA A 104 -23.85 18.72 -22.95
N GLY A 105 -23.69 19.52 -21.90
CA GLY A 105 -24.81 20.12 -21.15
C GLY A 105 -25.47 19.21 -20.13
N SER A 106 -25.09 17.94 -20.04
CA SER A 106 -25.61 17.00 -19.04
C SER A 106 -24.74 16.98 -17.78
N ARG A 107 -25.11 16.10 -16.83
CA ARG A 107 -24.35 15.89 -15.60
C ARG A 107 -23.61 14.55 -15.67
N LEU A 108 -22.31 14.58 -15.40
CA LEU A 108 -21.53 13.40 -15.10
C LEU A 108 -21.63 13.12 -13.59
N ALA A 109 -22.14 11.95 -13.24
CA ALA A 109 -22.06 11.43 -11.89
C ALA A 109 -20.77 10.63 -11.74
N VAL A 110 -20.06 10.87 -10.65
CA VAL A 110 -18.82 10.14 -10.28
C VAL A 110 -19.01 9.63 -8.87
N ASP A 111 -19.04 8.33 -8.69
CA ASP A 111 -19.07 7.67 -7.40
C ASP A 111 -17.65 7.32 -6.99
N VAL A 112 -17.26 7.73 -5.78
CA VAL A 112 -15.91 7.59 -5.26
C VAL A 112 -15.98 6.99 -3.87
N VAL A 113 -15.19 5.95 -3.62
CA VAL A 113 -14.97 5.40 -2.28
C VAL A 113 -13.59 5.84 -1.80
N VAL A 114 -13.58 6.54 -0.66
CA VAL A 114 -12.36 7.03 0.00
C VAL A 114 -12.19 6.29 1.31
N GLU A 115 -10.98 5.85 1.57
CA GLU A 115 -10.57 5.14 2.76
C GLU A 115 -9.44 5.89 3.46
N ASN A 116 -9.48 5.93 4.79
CA ASN A 116 -8.35 6.31 5.60
C ASN A 116 -7.49 5.05 5.86
N ASN A 117 -6.40 4.92 5.14
CA ASN A 117 -5.43 3.84 5.34
C ASN A 117 -4.27 4.28 6.26
N GLY A 118 -4.46 5.38 6.99
CA GLY A 118 -3.53 5.91 7.98
C GLY A 118 -3.81 5.39 9.38
N PHE A 119 -2.87 5.68 10.27
CA PHE A 119 -2.93 5.28 11.68
C PHE A 119 -3.72 6.26 12.55
N GLU A 120 -3.86 7.51 12.09
CA GLU A 120 -4.60 8.56 12.78
C GLU A 120 -5.92 8.84 12.08
N ARG A 121 -6.94 9.21 12.87
CA ARG A 121 -8.22 9.68 12.35
C ARG A 121 -8.02 10.93 11.48
N LEU A 122 -8.75 10.99 10.38
CA LEU A 122 -8.77 12.14 9.49
C LEU A 122 -10.11 12.89 9.62
N ASP A 123 -10.03 14.11 10.10
CA ASP A 123 -11.18 14.99 10.17
C ASP A 123 -11.30 15.81 8.88
N ASN A 124 -12.54 16.23 8.55
CA ASN A 124 -12.81 17.14 7.43
C ASN A 124 -12.26 16.68 6.07
N VAL A 125 -12.48 15.40 5.74
CA VAL A 125 -12.07 14.85 4.45
C VAL A 125 -13.00 15.33 3.33
N TYR A 126 -12.40 15.68 2.20
CA TYR A 126 -13.07 16.12 0.97
C TYR A 126 -12.55 15.32 -0.22
N VAL A 127 -13.42 15.18 -1.23
CA VAL A 127 -13.02 14.72 -2.56
C VAL A 127 -13.32 15.83 -3.56
N ARG A 128 -12.37 16.06 -4.45
CA ARG A 128 -12.51 16.96 -5.59
C ARG A 128 -12.44 16.15 -6.88
N ALA A 129 -13.39 16.41 -7.77
CA ALA A 129 -13.37 15.93 -9.15
C ALA A 129 -13.17 17.12 -10.08
N THR A 130 -12.24 17.01 -11.01
CA THR A 130 -11.88 18.07 -11.96
C THR A 130 -11.78 17.51 -13.37
N ILE A 131 -12.30 18.24 -14.35
CA ILE A 131 -12.00 18.02 -15.78
C ILE A 131 -11.27 19.26 -16.28
N PRO A 132 -9.91 19.26 -16.27
CA PRO A 132 -9.12 20.44 -16.59
C PRO A 132 -9.38 20.97 -18.00
N GLY A 133 -9.54 20.04 -18.96
CA GLY A 133 -9.82 20.41 -20.36
C GLY A 133 -11.15 21.15 -20.58
N LEU A 134 -12.08 21.09 -19.62
CA LEU A 134 -13.34 21.83 -19.64
C LEU A 134 -13.39 22.95 -18.59
N GLY A 135 -12.36 23.10 -17.78
CA GLY A 135 -12.28 24.11 -16.73
C GLY A 135 -13.34 23.93 -15.62
N ILE A 136 -13.85 22.72 -15.41
CA ILE A 136 -14.87 22.40 -14.39
C ILE A 136 -14.28 21.63 -13.23
N SER A 137 -14.73 21.97 -12.03
CA SER A 137 -14.32 21.30 -10.80
C SER A 137 -15.46 21.33 -9.81
N GLN A 138 -15.63 20.24 -9.05
CA GLN A 138 -16.57 20.15 -7.95
C GLN A 138 -15.92 19.41 -6.78
N LYS A 139 -16.29 19.79 -5.57
CA LYS A 139 -15.88 19.11 -4.35
C LYS A 139 -17.08 18.68 -3.52
N VAL A 140 -16.92 17.58 -2.80
CA VAL A 140 -17.90 17.06 -1.86
C VAL A 140 -17.23 16.77 -0.52
N TYR A 141 -17.94 17.01 0.55
CA TYR A 141 -17.53 16.64 1.89
C TYR A 141 -17.76 15.14 2.11
N VAL A 142 -16.70 14.42 2.49
CA VAL A 142 -16.76 13.00 2.82
C VAL A 142 -17.17 12.80 4.28
N GLY A 143 -16.64 13.61 5.16
CA GLY A 143 -16.79 13.50 6.60
C GLY A 143 -15.46 13.19 7.26
N ASP A 144 -15.56 12.72 8.50
CA ASP A 144 -14.41 12.24 9.25
C ASP A 144 -14.26 10.74 8.97
N LEU A 145 -13.03 10.29 8.79
CA LEU A 145 -12.70 8.89 8.58
C LEU A 145 -11.87 8.39 9.77
N GLU A 146 -12.35 7.33 10.40
CA GLU A 146 -11.62 6.70 11.50
C GLU A 146 -10.31 6.07 11.01
N SER A 147 -9.41 5.80 11.93
CA SER A 147 -8.13 5.18 11.60
C SER A 147 -8.26 3.67 11.44
N THR A 148 -7.37 3.05 10.68
CA THR A 148 -7.27 1.58 10.61
C THR A 148 -6.81 0.96 11.94
N ARG A 149 -6.35 1.76 12.90
CA ARG A 149 -5.96 1.31 14.25
C ARG A 149 -7.13 0.70 15.02
N ASP A 150 -8.32 1.27 14.86
CA ASP A 150 -9.51 0.86 15.58
C ASP A 150 -10.25 -0.30 14.89
N ALA A 151 -9.63 -0.93 13.89
CA ALA A 151 -10.17 -1.99 13.01
C ALA A 151 -10.55 -3.31 13.73
N TYR A 152 -10.57 -3.35 15.05
CA TYR A 152 -11.09 -4.49 15.81
C TYR A 152 -12.60 -4.42 16.08
N ASP A 153 -13.25 -3.33 15.70
CA ASP A 153 -14.70 -3.15 15.86
C ASP A 153 -15.36 -3.23 14.48
N ASP A 154 -16.33 -4.11 14.31
CA ASP A 154 -17.04 -4.36 13.03
C ASP A 154 -17.81 -3.12 12.50
N ASP A 155 -17.86 -2.02 13.26
CA ASP A 155 -18.59 -0.78 12.96
C ASP A 155 -17.68 0.39 12.50
N ILE A 156 -16.45 0.13 12.02
CA ILE A 156 -15.48 1.18 11.69
C ILE A 156 -15.84 1.89 10.39
N ASN A 157 -15.91 3.22 10.49
CA ASN A 157 -16.11 4.12 9.36
C ASN A 157 -14.76 4.64 8.81
N ASP A 158 -13.86 3.74 8.44
CA ASP A 158 -12.58 4.06 7.79
C ASP A 158 -12.72 4.38 6.31
N ALA A 159 -13.82 3.93 5.68
CA ALA A 159 -14.13 4.17 4.28
C ALA A 159 -15.54 4.73 4.07
N ARG A 160 -15.70 5.64 3.12
CA ARG A 160 -16.99 6.22 2.75
C ARG A 160 -17.13 6.43 1.26
N GLU A 161 -18.32 6.12 0.76
CA GLU A 161 -18.74 6.43 -0.59
C GLU A 161 -19.34 7.85 -0.69
N ARG A 162 -18.99 8.57 -1.76
CA ARG A 162 -19.59 9.86 -2.11
C ARG A 162 -19.81 9.97 -3.60
N ARG A 163 -20.91 10.62 -3.96
CA ARG A 163 -21.25 10.95 -5.36
C ARG A 163 -21.00 12.42 -5.62
N ILE A 164 -20.25 12.71 -6.68
CA ILE A 164 -19.95 14.05 -7.17
C ILE A 164 -20.66 14.24 -8.50
N TYR A 165 -21.25 15.42 -8.71
CA TYR A 165 -21.87 15.76 -9.97
C TYR A 165 -21.10 16.89 -10.66
N LEU A 166 -20.50 16.60 -11.82
CA LEU A 166 -19.92 17.59 -12.68
C LEU A 166 -20.92 17.96 -13.77
N THR A 167 -21.24 19.24 -13.92
CA THR A 167 -22.11 19.72 -14.99
C THR A 167 -21.24 20.11 -16.19
N LEU A 168 -21.41 19.42 -17.30
CA LEU A 168 -20.66 19.70 -18.51
C LEU A 168 -21.19 20.98 -19.21
N PRO A 169 -20.32 21.82 -19.77
CA PRO A 169 -20.74 22.94 -20.61
C PRO A 169 -21.57 22.46 -21.80
N ARG A 170 -22.58 23.22 -22.22
CA ARG A 170 -23.44 22.89 -23.37
C ARG A 170 -22.68 22.96 -24.68
N ASP A 171 -21.66 23.75 -24.74
CA ASP A 171 -20.76 24.00 -25.85
C ASP A 171 -19.44 23.22 -25.77
N ALA A 172 -19.36 22.23 -24.85
CA ALA A 172 -18.20 21.37 -24.77
C ALA A 172 -17.95 20.65 -26.11
N PRO A 173 -16.77 20.78 -26.70
CA PRO A 173 -16.43 20.06 -27.92
C PRO A 173 -16.47 18.55 -27.70
N ALA A 174 -16.84 17.80 -28.72
CA ALA A 174 -16.72 16.34 -28.67
C ALA A 174 -15.25 15.94 -28.61
N GLY A 175 -14.89 15.06 -27.68
CA GLY A 175 -13.51 14.62 -27.47
C GLY A 175 -13.38 13.77 -26.20
N ASN A 176 -12.16 13.34 -25.93
CA ASN A 176 -11.78 12.68 -24.68
C ASN A 176 -11.19 13.71 -23.74
N TYR A 177 -11.61 13.64 -22.49
CA TYR A 177 -11.17 14.52 -21.43
C TYR A 177 -10.70 13.70 -20.23
N ASP A 178 -9.63 14.14 -19.61
CA ASP A 178 -9.14 13.53 -18.37
C ASP A 178 -10.01 13.98 -17.20
N LEU A 179 -10.39 13.02 -16.36
CA LEU A 179 -11.05 13.23 -15.09
C LEU A 179 -10.03 13.01 -13.98
N GLU A 180 -9.73 14.05 -13.24
CA GLU A 180 -8.83 14.00 -12.09
C GLU A 180 -9.66 13.93 -10.80
N ILE A 181 -9.32 12.97 -9.93
CA ILE A 181 -9.93 12.81 -8.61
C ILE A 181 -8.84 12.98 -7.56
N GLU A 182 -9.10 13.84 -6.59
CA GLU A 182 -8.22 14.13 -5.48
C GLU A 182 -8.98 14.00 -4.16
N ALA A 183 -8.48 13.19 -3.23
CA ALA A 183 -8.95 13.14 -1.85
C ALA A 183 -7.96 13.89 -0.95
N TYR A 184 -8.45 14.72 -0.05
CA TYR A 184 -7.62 15.51 0.87
C TYR A 184 -8.40 15.84 2.15
N ASN A 185 -7.68 16.05 3.24
CA ASN A 185 -8.24 16.65 4.46
C ASN A 185 -7.94 18.15 4.47
N HIS A 186 -8.80 18.91 5.16
CA HIS A 186 -8.64 20.33 5.34
C HIS A 186 -8.41 20.56 6.83
N ASP A 187 -7.15 20.71 7.20
CA ASP A 187 -6.73 21.30 8.48
C ASP A 187 -6.37 22.75 8.31
#